data_f56d09d8ffe3a2eebfa4d7361413a54b
#
_entry.id   f56d09d8ffe3a2eebfa4d7361413a54b
#
_cell.length_a   1.000
_cell.length_b   1.000
_cell.length_c   1.000
_cell.angle_alpha   90.00
_cell.angle_beta   90.00
_cell.angle_gamma   90.00
#
_symmetry.space_group_name_H-M   'P 1'
#
loop_
_entity.id
_entity.type
_entity.pdbx_description
1 polymer ?
#
loop_
_entity_poly.entity_id
_entity_poly.type
_entity_poly.pdbx_seq_one_letter_code
_entity_poly.pdbx_strand_id
1 'polypeptide(L)'
;MYKNLLNLLVLAVLLPSCSGTAPHISVVCEENNVGNCIVKWEMAPLIKGNIKVYASTDPDFIPEDVPVAMADISDLKMTIVTNDPTKRYYYTLLFDDKYRVKIATRNINIPGVQNFRDLGGYPSYSTKKQMRWGMIYRSAEIDSLECSSRRELKNLGIKTLIDLRASSEIGRQSPLQKGFNVVHIPLATGDMEGILKGIREEKIKSDTVYRMVERMNRILIDQYTKE
;
A
#
# COMPACT_ATOMS: atom_id res chain seq x y z
N MET A 1 -32.29 -56.71 3.18
CA MET A 1 -30.97 -56.02 3.05
C MET A 1 -31.03 -54.70 2.27
N TYR A 2 -31.87 -54.54 1.25
CA TYR A 2 -31.92 -53.34 0.40
C TYR A 2 -32.59 -52.09 1.05
N LYS A 3 -33.53 -52.23 2.01
CA LYS A 3 -34.17 -51.11 2.69
C LYS A 3 -33.23 -50.22 3.51
N ASN A 4 -32.22 -50.81 4.12
CA ASN A 4 -31.23 -50.07 4.94
C ASN A 4 -30.22 -49.34 4.05
N LEU A 5 -29.93 -49.84 2.86
CA LEU A 5 -29.04 -49.19 1.90
C LEU A 5 -29.66 -47.93 1.30
N LEU A 6 -30.97 -47.97 1.05
CA LEU A 6 -31.73 -46.81 0.53
C LEU A 6 -31.81 -45.69 1.54
N ASN A 7 -31.97 -45.99 2.84
CA ASN A 7 -32.00 -45.00 3.91
C ASN A 7 -30.61 -44.38 4.13
N LEU A 8 -29.51 -45.11 3.94
CA LEU A 8 -28.16 -44.60 4.02
C LEU A 8 -27.84 -43.65 2.85
N LEU A 9 -28.37 -43.96 1.66
CA LEU A 9 -28.18 -43.13 0.45
C LEU A 9 -28.97 -41.81 0.54
N VAL A 10 -30.16 -41.80 1.13
CA VAL A 10 -30.99 -40.61 1.33
C VAL A 10 -30.39 -39.69 2.41
N LEU A 11 -29.73 -40.25 3.42
CA LEU A 11 -29.02 -39.45 4.46
C LEU A 11 -27.77 -38.75 3.94
N ALA A 12 -27.10 -39.35 2.95
CA ALA A 12 -25.87 -38.76 2.35
C ALA A 12 -26.20 -37.55 1.42
N VAL A 13 -27.42 -37.40 0.94
CA VAL A 13 -27.83 -36.30 0.04
C VAL A 13 -28.22 -35.03 0.83
N LEU A 14 -28.40 -35.09 2.14
CA LEU A 14 -28.83 -33.98 2.99
C LEU A 14 -27.69 -33.26 3.74
N LEU A 15 -26.45 -33.54 3.38
CA LEU A 15 -25.36 -32.67 3.89
C LEU A 15 -25.36 -31.38 3.03
N PRO A 16 -25.84 -30.25 3.57
CA PRO A 16 -25.65 -28.99 2.90
C PRO A 16 -24.16 -28.77 2.80
N SER A 17 -23.62 -28.88 1.60
CA SER A 17 -22.27 -28.38 1.30
C SER A 17 -22.32 -26.87 1.48
N CYS A 18 -22.10 -26.42 2.71
CA CYS A 18 -21.83 -25.02 3.02
C CYS A 18 -20.43 -24.66 2.45
N SER A 19 -20.32 -24.68 1.14
CA SER A 19 -19.23 -23.99 0.44
C SER A 19 -19.56 -22.50 0.41
N GLY A 20 -19.63 -21.86 1.57
CA GLY A 20 -19.66 -20.42 1.65
C GLY A 20 -18.38 -19.88 1.00
N THR A 21 -18.54 -19.19 -0.12
CA THR A 21 -17.41 -18.47 -0.73
C THR A 21 -16.83 -17.53 0.29
N ALA A 22 -15.50 -17.58 0.47
CA ALA A 22 -14.81 -16.66 1.38
C ALA A 22 -15.14 -15.22 0.98
N PRO A 23 -15.44 -14.33 1.93
CA PRO A 23 -15.74 -12.94 1.63
C PRO A 23 -14.53 -12.26 1.01
N HIS A 24 -14.77 -11.47 -0.02
CA HIS A 24 -13.78 -10.50 -0.49
C HIS A 24 -13.80 -9.30 0.48
N ILE A 25 -12.68 -9.06 1.17
CA ILE A 25 -12.55 -8.00 2.17
C ILE A 25 -11.57 -6.96 1.64
N SER A 26 -12.03 -5.72 1.47
CA SER A 26 -11.21 -4.56 1.14
C SER A 26 -11.10 -3.66 2.36
N VAL A 27 -9.88 -3.26 2.72
CA VAL A 27 -9.63 -2.43 3.90
C VAL A 27 -8.73 -1.26 3.54
N VAL A 28 -9.09 -0.08 4.02
CA VAL A 28 -8.31 1.16 3.89
C VAL A 28 -7.98 1.69 5.27
N CYS A 29 -6.74 2.12 5.48
CA CYS A 29 -6.27 2.76 6.69
C CYS A 29 -5.73 4.15 6.34
N GLU A 30 -6.29 5.18 6.98
CA GLU A 30 -5.92 6.57 6.81
C GLU A 30 -5.55 7.17 8.16
N GLU A 31 -4.50 7.97 8.21
CA GLU A 31 -4.13 8.70 9.42
C GLU A 31 -4.91 10.02 9.48
N ASN A 32 -5.46 10.35 10.64
CA ASN A 32 -6.10 11.64 10.88
C ASN A 32 -5.07 12.67 11.38
N ASN A 33 -5.53 13.94 11.53
CA ASN A 33 -4.66 15.06 11.92
C ASN A 33 -4.01 14.95 13.30
N VAL A 34 -4.46 14.01 14.15
CA VAL A 34 -3.91 13.76 15.50
C VAL A 34 -3.13 12.45 15.60
N GLY A 35 -2.84 11.80 14.45
CA GLY A 35 -2.02 10.59 14.40
C GLY A 35 -2.77 9.28 14.70
N ASN A 36 -4.09 9.31 14.82
CA ASN A 36 -4.89 8.09 14.96
C ASN A 36 -5.18 7.48 13.59
N CYS A 37 -5.28 6.16 13.53
CA CYS A 37 -5.61 5.45 12.29
C CYS A 37 -7.13 5.26 12.17
N ILE A 38 -7.73 5.78 11.09
CA ILE A 38 -9.11 5.49 10.71
C ILE A 38 -9.10 4.32 9.74
N VAL A 39 -9.71 3.22 10.14
CA VAL A 39 -9.87 2.03 9.32
C VAL A 39 -11.29 1.96 8.79
N LYS A 40 -11.43 1.75 7.49
CA LYS A 40 -12.70 1.52 6.80
C LYS A 40 -12.61 0.18 6.07
N TRP A 41 -13.72 -0.57 6.02
CA TRP A 41 -13.75 -1.83 5.30
C TRP A 41 -15.05 -2.01 4.52
N GLU A 42 -14.91 -2.75 3.44
CA GLU A 42 -16.00 -3.23 2.62
C GLU A 42 -15.84 -4.73 2.43
N MET A 43 -16.95 -5.47 2.37
CA MET A 43 -16.89 -6.90 2.12
C MET A 43 -18.08 -7.43 1.36
N ALA A 44 -17.87 -8.46 0.57
CA ALA A 44 -18.88 -9.15 -0.18
C ALA A 44 -18.60 -10.67 -0.21
N PRO A 45 -19.53 -11.53 0.24
CA PRO A 45 -20.76 -11.21 0.96
C PRO A 45 -20.49 -10.63 2.35
N LEU A 46 -21.43 -9.86 2.89
CA LEU A 46 -21.35 -9.36 4.26
C LEU A 46 -21.49 -10.52 5.24
N ILE A 47 -20.55 -10.62 6.18
CA ILE A 47 -20.62 -11.58 7.28
C ILE A 47 -20.95 -10.86 8.59
N LYS A 48 -21.45 -11.61 9.56
CA LYS A 48 -21.69 -11.13 10.93
C LYS A 48 -20.47 -11.46 11.79
N GLY A 49 -20.31 -10.74 12.89
CA GLY A 49 -19.25 -10.99 13.87
C GLY A 49 -18.46 -9.74 14.20
N ASN A 50 -17.35 -9.93 14.87
CA ASN A 50 -16.50 -8.85 15.37
C ASN A 50 -15.19 -8.78 14.59
N ILE A 51 -14.58 -7.60 14.64
CA ILE A 51 -13.21 -7.37 14.20
C ILE A 51 -12.36 -7.17 15.45
N LYS A 52 -11.24 -7.90 15.51
CA LYS A 52 -10.16 -7.65 16.44
C LYS A 52 -8.98 -7.05 15.72
N VAL A 53 -8.38 -6.01 16.28
CA VAL A 53 -7.23 -5.33 15.68
C VAL A 53 -6.03 -5.52 16.57
N TYR A 54 -4.94 -5.97 15.97
CA TYR A 54 -3.64 -6.13 16.62
C TYR A 54 -2.65 -5.17 15.97
N ALA A 55 -1.69 -4.66 16.73
CA ALA A 55 -0.74 -3.66 16.27
C ALA A 55 0.70 -4.04 16.62
N SER A 56 1.63 -3.69 15.74
CA SER A 56 3.07 -3.80 15.97
C SER A 56 3.80 -2.69 15.21
N THR A 57 4.99 -2.33 15.66
CA THR A 57 5.93 -1.50 14.89
C THR A 57 6.79 -2.34 13.93
N ASP A 58 6.76 -3.67 14.05
CA ASP A 58 7.41 -4.59 13.13
C ASP A 58 6.41 -5.06 12.06
N PRO A 59 6.66 -4.77 10.75
CA PRO A 59 5.77 -5.21 9.68
C PRO A 59 5.72 -6.72 9.48
N ASP A 60 6.72 -7.45 9.96
CA ASP A 60 6.81 -8.89 9.76
C ASP A 60 6.20 -9.69 10.91
N PHE A 61 6.16 -9.12 12.11
CA PHE A 61 5.63 -9.77 13.30
C PHE A 61 4.63 -8.89 14.06
N ILE A 62 3.35 -9.28 14.03
CA ILE A 62 2.27 -8.63 14.77
C ILE A 62 1.69 -9.66 15.73
N PRO A 63 1.97 -9.55 17.06
CA PRO A 63 1.39 -10.45 18.08
C PRO A 63 -0.12 -10.35 18.09
N GLU A 64 -0.83 -11.48 18.14
CA GLU A 64 -2.30 -11.54 18.22
C GLU A 64 -2.77 -11.91 19.64
N ASP A 65 -2.05 -11.50 20.69
CA ASP A 65 -2.37 -11.83 22.08
C ASP A 65 -3.47 -10.93 22.66
N VAL A 66 -3.29 -9.61 22.52
CA VAL A 66 -4.20 -8.61 23.06
C VAL A 66 -4.59 -7.62 21.96
N PRO A 67 -5.88 -7.55 21.57
CA PRO A 67 -6.32 -6.59 20.58
C PRO A 67 -6.24 -5.15 21.11
N VAL A 68 -5.73 -4.24 20.29
CA VAL A 68 -5.67 -2.80 20.59
C VAL A 68 -7.00 -2.09 20.34
N ALA A 69 -7.87 -2.70 19.53
CA ALA A 69 -9.21 -2.20 19.27
C ALA A 69 -10.13 -3.35 18.82
N MET A 70 -11.45 -3.17 19.01
CA MET A 70 -12.49 -4.09 18.58
C MET A 70 -13.70 -3.29 18.06
N ALA A 71 -14.40 -3.85 17.07
CA ALA A 71 -15.64 -3.28 16.52
C ALA A 71 -16.55 -4.39 16.02
N ASP A 72 -17.81 -4.09 15.76
CA ASP A 72 -18.70 -4.96 14.99
C ASP A 72 -18.36 -4.83 13.49
N ILE A 73 -18.47 -5.94 12.74
CA ILE A 73 -18.23 -5.92 11.30
C ILE A 73 -19.20 -4.98 10.60
N SER A 74 -20.42 -4.85 11.12
CA SER A 74 -21.48 -3.98 10.57
C SER A 74 -21.18 -2.48 10.71
N ASP A 75 -20.22 -2.07 11.56
CA ASP A 75 -19.88 -0.65 11.75
C ASP A 75 -19.17 -0.05 10.52
N LEU A 76 -18.54 -0.89 9.68
CA LEU A 76 -17.85 -0.56 8.44
C LEU A 76 -16.68 0.42 8.60
N LYS A 77 -16.43 0.92 9.79
CA LYS A 77 -15.33 1.82 10.15
C LYS A 77 -15.03 1.77 11.63
N MET A 78 -13.78 2.06 11.97
CA MET A 78 -13.34 2.28 13.35
C MET A 78 -12.17 3.24 13.41
N THR A 79 -11.92 3.81 14.58
CA THR A 79 -10.71 4.58 14.85
C THR A 79 -9.83 3.80 15.80
N ILE A 80 -8.58 3.59 15.43
CA ILE A 80 -7.56 3.00 16.27
C ILE A 80 -6.76 4.15 16.88
N VAL A 81 -6.78 4.27 18.19
CA VAL A 81 -5.98 5.24 18.92
C VAL A 81 -4.58 4.68 19.09
N THR A 82 -3.58 5.40 18.58
CA THR A 82 -2.17 5.02 18.70
C THR A 82 -1.57 5.57 19.99
N ASN A 83 -0.89 4.71 20.76
CA ASN A 83 -0.26 5.11 22.02
C ASN A 83 0.95 6.04 21.81
N ASP A 84 1.62 5.94 20.66
CA ASP A 84 2.78 6.75 20.31
C ASP A 84 2.69 7.17 18.84
N PRO A 85 2.17 8.37 18.54
CA PRO A 85 2.00 8.85 17.17
C PRO A 85 3.32 9.13 16.45
N THR A 86 4.46 9.07 17.16
CA THR A 86 5.79 9.22 16.52
C THR A 86 6.28 7.94 15.89
N LYS A 87 5.61 6.80 16.15
CA LYS A 87 5.95 5.49 15.60
C LYS A 87 4.98 5.09 14.53
N ARG A 88 5.51 4.45 13.50
CA ARG A 88 4.67 3.80 12.51
C ARG A 88 4.19 2.45 13.02
N TYR A 89 2.89 2.20 12.84
CA TYR A 89 2.26 0.94 13.19
C TYR A 89 1.78 0.19 11.95
N TYR A 90 1.82 -1.13 12.08
CA TYR A 90 1.24 -2.11 11.17
C TYR A 90 0.16 -2.86 11.94
N TYR A 91 -0.96 -3.14 11.28
CA TYR A 91 -2.12 -3.73 11.91
C TYR A 91 -2.50 -5.04 11.25
N THR A 92 -2.90 -6.01 12.06
CA THR A 92 -3.66 -7.18 11.61
C THR A 92 -5.09 -7.01 12.05
N LEU A 93 -6.03 -7.01 11.11
CA LEU A 93 -7.44 -7.08 11.34
C LEU A 93 -7.90 -8.53 11.21
N LEU A 94 -8.48 -9.06 12.28
CA LEU A 94 -9.03 -10.41 12.34
C LEU A 94 -10.56 -10.31 12.34
N PHE A 95 -11.18 -10.60 11.20
CA PHE A 95 -12.62 -10.61 11.00
C PHE A 95 -13.20 -11.97 11.39
N ASP A 96 -14.14 -11.98 12.34
CA ASP A 96 -14.86 -13.18 12.84
C ASP A 96 -13.91 -14.33 13.20
N ASP A 97 -12.78 -14.01 13.85
CA ASP A 97 -11.70 -14.93 14.23
C ASP A 97 -11.19 -15.85 13.08
N LYS A 98 -11.50 -15.51 11.84
CA LYS A 98 -11.24 -16.33 10.66
C LYS A 98 -10.44 -15.65 9.55
N TYR A 99 -10.79 -14.43 9.19
CA TYR A 99 -10.19 -13.76 8.02
C TYR A 99 -9.21 -12.68 8.46
N ARG A 100 -7.95 -12.79 8.04
CA ARG A 100 -6.87 -11.85 8.40
C ARG A 100 -6.57 -10.91 7.25
N VAL A 101 -6.51 -9.62 7.55
CA VAL A 101 -6.06 -8.59 6.63
C VAL A 101 -4.98 -7.77 7.31
N LYS A 102 -3.80 -7.70 6.70
CA LYS A 102 -2.69 -6.88 7.18
C LYS A 102 -2.71 -5.53 6.47
N ILE A 103 -2.68 -4.44 7.24
CA ILE A 103 -2.69 -3.08 6.72
C ILE A 103 -1.74 -2.16 7.47
N ALA A 104 -1.44 -1.01 6.86
CA ALA A 104 -0.80 0.14 7.49
C ALA A 104 -1.28 1.42 6.79
N THR A 105 -0.98 2.58 7.36
CA THR A 105 -1.14 3.85 6.65
C THR A 105 -0.22 3.89 5.44
N ARG A 106 -0.77 4.23 4.28
CA ARG A 106 0.01 4.29 3.04
C ARG A 106 0.84 5.56 2.95
N ASN A 107 0.20 6.70 3.22
CA ASN A 107 0.87 7.98 3.23
C ASN A 107 1.66 8.15 4.52
N ILE A 108 2.88 8.62 4.42
CA ILE A 108 3.75 8.89 5.56
C ILE A 108 4.20 10.34 5.41
N ASN A 109 3.92 11.15 6.42
CA ASN A 109 4.28 12.55 6.39
C ASN A 109 5.71 12.72 6.92
N ILE A 110 6.64 13.07 6.02
CA ILE A 110 8.02 13.40 6.37
C ILE A 110 8.30 14.81 5.85
N PRO A 111 8.69 15.76 6.69
CA PRO A 111 8.98 17.12 6.26
C PRO A 111 9.98 17.17 5.12
N GLY A 112 9.68 17.93 4.06
CA GLY A 112 10.52 18.04 2.87
C GLY A 112 10.49 16.85 1.91
N VAL A 113 9.71 15.79 2.20
CA VAL A 113 9.53 14.65 1.30
C VAL A 113 8.09 14.59 0.84
N GLN A 114 7.83 15.08 -0.34
CA GLN A 114 6.47 15.12 -0.88
C GLN A 114 6.02 13.75 -1.40
N ASN A 115 4.72 13.48 -1.29
CA ASN A 115 4.07 12.29 -1.86
C ASN A 115 4.73 10.96 -1.45
N PHE A 116 5.26 10.90 -0.22
CA PHE A 116 5.93 9.72 0.30
C PHE A 116 4.93 8.65 0.72
N ARG A 117 5.05 7.47 0.12
CA ARG A 117 4.08 6.38 0.28
C ARG A 117 4.76 5.03 0.33
N ASP A 118 4.26 4.16 1.20
CA ASP A 118 4.57 2.73 1.19
C ASP A 118 3.81 2.02 0.06
N LEU A 119 4.50 1.17 -0.68
CA LEU A 119 3.91 0.33 -1.72
C LEU A 119 3.43 -1.04 -1.20
N GLY A 120 3.47 -1.27 0.11
CA GLY A 120 2.94 -2.47 0.72
C GLY A 120 1.43 -2.66 0.50
N GLY A 121 0.96 -3.89 0.66
CA GLY A 121 -0.45 -4.25 0.57
C GLY A 121 -1.03 -4.33 -0.85
N TYR A 122 -0.31 -3.94 -1.90
CA TYR A 122 -0.80 -4.13 -3.27
C TYR A 122 -0.83 -5.62 -3.63
N PRO A 123 -1.97 -6.11 -4.17
CA PRO A 123 -2.08 -7.49 -4.60
C PRO A 123 -1.29 -7.74 -5.88
N SER A 124 -0.66 -8.89 -5.96
CA SER A 124 -0.08 -9.43 -7.20
C SER A 124 -1.07 -10.41 -7.82
N TYR A 125 -1.56 -10.10 -8.99
CA TYR A 125 -2.53 -10.96 -9.69
C TYR A 125 -1.93 -12.30 -10.13
N SER A 126 -0.64 -12.32 -10.48
CA SER A 126 0.06 -13.52 -10.93
C SER A 126 0.38 -14.49 -9.79
N THR A 127 0.78 -13.97 -8.63
CA THR A 127 1.24 -14.80 -7.50
C THR A 127 0.17 -14.98 -6.43
N LYS A 128 -0.94 -14.24 -6.49
CA LYS A 128 -2.00 -14.13 -5.45
C LYS A 128 -1.44 -13.74 -4.07
N LYS A 129 -0.26 -13.10 -4.04
CA LYS A 129 0.39 -12.58 -2.84
C LYS A 129 0.21 -11.07 -2.78
N GLN A 130 0.53 -10.47 -1.66
CA GLN A 130 0.59 -9.03 -1.50
C GLN A 130 2.04 -8.58 -1.34
N MET A 131 2.34 -7.37 -1.81
CA MET A 131 3.62 -6.72 -1.53
C MET A 131 3.75 -6.50 -0.02
N ARG A 132 4.93 -6.82 0.53
CA ARG A 132 5.21 -6.63 1.96
C ARG A 132 5.22 -5.14 2.30
N TRP A 133 4.61 -4.81 3.42
CA TRP A 133 4.67 -3.48 3.99
C TRP A 133 6.09 -3.15 4.49
N GLY A 134 6.47 -1.87 4.43
CA GLY A 134 7.74 -1.43 4.97
C GLY A 134 8.98 -1.74 4.12
N MET A 135 8.81 -2.28 2.92
CA MET A 135 9.94 -2.72 2.07
C MET A 135 10.27 -1.74 0.95
N ILE A 136 9.26 -1.23 0.26
CA ILE A 136 9.43 -0.34 -0.89
C ILE A 136 8.55 0.88 -0.69
N TYR A 137 9.16 2.05 -0.87
CA TYR A 137 8.51 3.34 -0.78
C TYR A 137 8.66 4.10 -2.08
N ARG A 138 7.75 5.02 -2.35
CA ARG A 138 7.88 5.99 -3.44
C ARG A 138 7.72 7.40 -2.89
N SER A 139 8.38 8.36 -3.53
CA SER A 139 8.21 9.79 -3.24
C SER A 139 8.20 10.61 -4.53
N ALA A 140 7.87 11.88 -4.42
CA ALA A 140 8.32 12.86 -5.37
C ALA A 140 9.84 13.07 -5.26
N GLU A 141 10.37 13.95 -6.05
CA GLU A 141 11.78 14.37 -6.01
C GLU A 141 12.22 14.76 -4.61
N ILE A 142 13.41 14.32 -4.22
CA ILE A 142 14.04 14.66 -2.96
C ILE A 142 15.36 15.37 -3.27
N ASP A 143 15.37 16.69 -3.19
CA ASP A 143 16.59 17.48 -3.48
C ASP A 143 17.45 17.70 -2.26
N SER A 144 16.82 17.98 -1.14
CA SER A 144 17.49 18.20 0.13
C SER A 144 16.69 17.61 1.29
N LEU A 145 17.39 17.09 2.28
CA LEU A 145 16.79 16.55 3.49
C LEU A 145 17.37 17.23 4.71
N GLU A 146 16.50 17.71 5.58
CA GLU A 146 16.91 18.09 6.94
C GLU A 146 17.37 16.88 7.74
N CYS A 147 18.14 17.11 8.80
CA CYS A 147 18.66 16.04 9.65
C CYS A 147 17.54 15.22 10.30
N SER A 148 16.43 15.86 10.67
CA SER A 148 15.23 15.22 11.21
C SER A 148 14.63 14.25 10.22
N SER A 149 14.30 14.72 9.01
CA SER A 149 13.68 13.92 7.93
C SER A 149 14.57 12.77 7.49
N ARG A 150 15.88 13.01 7.44
CA ARG A 150 16.86 11.94 7.17
C ARG A 150 16.82 10.84 8.23
N ARG A 151 16.68 11.22 9.51
CA ARG A 151 16.55 10.27 10.62
C ARG A 151 15.25 9.49 10.52
N GLU A 152 14.15 10.14 10.17
CA GLU A 152 12.86 9.48 9.98
C GLU A 152 12.91 8.44 8.86
N LEU A 153 13.50 8.78 7.70
CA LEU A 153 13.72 7.81 6.61
C LEU A 153 14.56 6.61 7.06
N LYS A 154 15.60 6.84 7.87
CA LYS A 154 16.42 5.75 8.43
C LYS A 154 15.66 4.89 9.44
N ASN A 155 14.80 5.51 10.25
CA ASN A 155 13.95 4.78 11.21
C ASN A 155 12.93 3.88 10.49
N LEU A 156 12.53 4.24 9.26
CA LEU A 156 11.72 3.37 8.39
C LEU A 156 12.53 2.23 7.75
N GLY A 157 13.81 2.10 8.09
CA GLY A 157 14.68 1.05 7.55
C GLY A 157 15.21 1.32 6.15
N ILE A 158 15.02 2.52 5.60
CA ILE A 158 15.47 2.86 4.25
C ILE A 158 16.99 2.96 4.24
N LYS A 159 17.61 2.20 3.34
CA LYS A 159 19.07 2.14 3.12
C LYS A 159 19.47 2.66 1.75
N THR A 160 18.61 2.44 0.75
CA THR A 160 18.88 2.73 -0.65
C THR A 160 17.82 3.68 -1.20
N LEU A 161 18.26 4.69 -1.92
CA LEU A 161 17.43 5.60 -2.70
C LEU A 161 17.69 5.32 -4.18
N ILE A 162 16.62 5.02 -4.92
CA ILE A 162 16.69 4.84 -6.38
C ILE A 162 16.21 6.15 -7.00
N ASP A 163 17.12 6.85 -7.69
CA ASP A 163 16.81 8.09 -8.41
C ASP A 163 16.56 7.77 -9.87
N LEU A 164 15.33 7.97 -10.31
CA LEU A 164 14.85 7.68 -11.66
C LEU A 164 14.89 8.91 -12.58
N ARG A 165 15.35 10.06 -12.08
CA ARG A 165 15.39 11.30 -12.85
C ARG A 165 16.37 11.19 -14.01
N ALA A 166 16.07 11.87 -15.11
CA ALA A 166 17.00 11.99 -16.21
C ALA A 166 18.29 12.70 -15.75
N SER A 167 19.42 12.41 -16.40
CA SER A 167 20.71 13.00 -16.02
C SER A 167 20.73 14.53 -16.14
N SER A 168 19.87 15.11 -16.98
CA SER A 168 19.69 16.56 -17.12
C SER A 168 18.96 17.21 -15.94
N GLU A 169 18.19 16.43 -15.18
CA GLU A 169 17.39 16.89 -14.03
C GLU A 169 18.20 16.87 -12.73
N ILE A 170 19.32 16.16 -12.71
CA ILE A 170 20.16 16.04 -11.51
C ILE A 170 21.21 17.15 -11.53
N GLY A 171 21.14 18.05 -10.56
CA GLY A 171 22.19 19.05 -10.33
C GLY A 171 23.52 18.39 -9.95
N ARG A 172 24.64 19.09 -10.18
CA ARG A 172 26.02 18.58 -9.96
C ARG A 172 26.33 18.12 -8.54
N GLN A 173 25.52 18.45 -7.57
CA GLN A 173 25.65 18.02 -6.17
C GLN A 173 24.27 17.66 -5.61
N SER A 174 23.95 16.37 -5.56
CA SER A 174 22.81 15.91 -4.81
C SER A 174 23.21 15.71 -3.35
N PRO A 175 22.67 16.48 -2.39
CA PRO A 175 22.95 16.28 -0.96
C PRO A 175 22.38 14.96 -0.41
N LEU A 176 21.65 14.20 -1.22
CA LEU A 176 21.06 12.91 -0.86
C LEU A 176 22.08 11.85 -0.46
N GLN A 177 23.35 11.96 -0.92
CA GLN A 177 24.37 10.94 -0.70
C GLN A 177 24.78 10.75 0.77
N LYS A 178 24.52 11.73 1.65
CA LYS A 178 24.89 11.59 3.06
C LYS A 178 23.98 10.60 3.80
N GLY A 179 24.41 9.34 3.86
CA GLY A 179 23.82 8.32 4.73
C GLY A 179 22.82 7.38 4.09
N PHE A 180 22.71 7.41 2.74
CA PHE A 180 21.99 6.44 1.93
C PHE A 180 22.88 5.92 0.80
N ASN A 181 22.62 4.69 0.36
CA ASN A 181 23.14 4.21 -0.90
C ASN A 181 22.26 4.78 -2.01
N VAL A 182 22.81 5.65 -2.87
CA VAL A 182 22.05 6.25 -3.99
C VAL A 182 22.39 5.50 -5.27
N VAL A 183 21.37 4.93 -5.90
CA VAL A 183 21.45 4.26 -7.19
C VAL A 183 20.71 5.10 -8.22
N HIS A 184 21.41 5.59 -9.23
CA HIS A 184 20.82 6.37 -10.30
C HIS A 184 20.50 5.48 -11.51
N ILE A 185 19.22 5.40 -11.85
CA ILE A 185 18.70 4.68 -13.02
C ILE A 185 17.92 5.69 -13.86
N PRO A 186 18.56 6.41 -14.77
CA PRO A 186 17.90 7.50 -15.50
C PRO A 186 16.82 6.95 -16.46
N LEU A 187 15.59 7.40 -16.27
CA LEU A 187 14.49 7.12 -17.19
C LEU A 187 14.34 8.30 -18.13
N ALA A 188 14.65 8.11 -19.40
CA ALA A 188 14.45 9.12 -20.42
C ALA A 188 12.98 9.16 -20.86
N THR A 189 12.19 10.03 -20.25
CA THR A 189 10.76 10.20 -20.56
C THR A 189 10.48 11.20 -21.69
N GLY A 190 11.51 11.78 -22.29
CA GLY A 190 11.41 12.83 -23.28
C GLY A 190 11.54 14.24 -22.69
N ASP A 191 11.25 15.26 -23.49
CA ASP A 191 11.33 16.67 -23.06
C ASP A 191 10.10 17.08 -22.24
N MET A 192 10.08 16.71 -20.95
CA MET A 192 9.01 17.09 -20.02
C MET A 192 8.98 18.58 -19.75
N GLU A 193 10.13 19.24 -19.70
CA GLU A 193 10.21 20.67 -19.44
C GLU A 193 9.58 21.47 -20.60
N GLY A 194 9.87 21.12 -21.84
CA GLY A 194 9.23 21.71 -23.01
C GLY A 194 7.72 21.49 -23.04
N ILE A 195 7.25 20.29 -22.64
CA ILE A 195 5.82 19.99 -22.53
C ILE A 195 5.16 20.86 -21.47
N LEU A 196 5.71 20.94 -20.27
CA LEU A 196 5.18 21.75 -19.17
C LEU A 196 5.19 23.24 -19.50
N LYS A 197 6.22 23.72 -20.21
CA LYS A 197 6.28 25.09 -20.72
C LYS A 197 5.17 25.32 -21.72
N GLY A 198 4.99 24.44 -22.70
CA GLY A 198 3.95 24.55 -23.71
C GLY A 198 2.52 24.53 -23.11
N ILE A 199 2.30 23.78 -22.02
CA ILE A 199 1.02 23.79 -21.27
C ILE A 199 0.83 25.15 -20.58
N ARG A 200 1.84 25.66 -19.86
CA ARG A 200 1.76 26.96 -19.17
C ARG A 200 1.53 28.13 -20.12
N GLU A 201 2.07 28.05 -21.32
CA GLU A 201 1.92 29.06 -22.38
C GLU A 201 0.66 28.84 -23.26
N GLU A 202 -0.22 27.89 -22.86
CA GLU A 202 -1.45 27.52 -23.60
C GLU A 202 -1.24 27.12 -25.07
N LYS A 203 0.00 26.74 -25.41
CA LYS A 203 0.38 26.33 -26.79
C LYS A 203 0.03 24.87 -27.08
N ILE A 204 -0.18 24.06 -26.05
CA ILE A 204 -0.47 22.63 -26.16
C ILE A 204 -1.91 22.38 -25.71
N LYS A 205 -2.74 21.84 -26.61
CA LYS A 205 -4.12 21.46 -26.30
C LYS A 205 -4.17 20.21 -25.40
N SER A 206 -5.22 20.09 -24.57
CA SER A 206 -5.42 18.97 -23.62
C SER A 206 -5.32 17.60 -24.27
N ASP A 207 -5.92 17.38 -25.45
CA ASP A 207 -5.86 16.10 -26.17
C ASP A 207 -4.43 15.72 -26.58
N THR A 208 -3.58 16.72 -26.84
CA THR A 208 -2.17 16.50 -27.16
C THR A 208 -1.41 16.07 -25.90
N VAL A 209 -1.72 16.67 -24.75
CA VAL A 209 -1.13 16.28 -23.46
C VAL A 209 -1.46 14.82 -23.15
N TYR A 210 -2.72 14.41 -23.32
CA TYR A 210 -3.13 13.01 -23.10
C TYR A 210 -2.31 12.03 -23.94
N ARG A 211 -2.19 12.30 -25.23
CA ARG A 211 -1.39 11.46 -26.15
C ARG A 211 0.10 11.43 -25.80
N MET A 212 0.64 12.54 -25.33
CA MET A 212 2.04 12.62 -24.88
C MET A 212 2.26 11.78 -23.62
N VAL A 213 1.39 11.88 -22.61
CA VAL A 213 1.46 11.09 -21.39
C VAL A 213 1.28 9.58 -21.67
N GLU A 214 0.35 9.23 -22.55
CA GLU A 214 0.16 7.84 -22.97
C GLU A 214 1.43 7.28 -23.65
N ARG A 215 2.01 8.05 -24.59
CA ARG A 215 3.25 7.67 -25.27
C ARG A 215 4.40 7.49 -24.30
N MET A 216 4.55 8.39 -23.32
CA MET A 216 5.58 8.29 -22.29
C MET A 216 5.42 7.03 -21.45
N ASN A 217 4.21 6.71 -21.02
CA ASN A 217 3.94 5.49 -20.27
C ASN A 217 4.27 4.23 -21.09
N ARG A 218 3.96 4.22 -22.40
CA ARG A 218 4.35 3.12 -23.30
C ARG A 218 5.88 2.99 -23.40
N ILE A 219 6.60 4.09 -23.59
CA ILE A 219 8.06 4.10 -23.65
C ILE A 219 8.65 3.52 -22.36
N LEU A 220 8.15 3.95 -21.19
CA LEU A 220 8.60 3.43 -19.90
C LEU A 220 8.40 1.91 -19.78
N ILE A 221 7.24 1.40 -20.23
CA ILE A 221 6.96 -0.03 -20.19
C ILE A 221 7.82 -0.79 -21.22
N ASP A 222 7.88 -0.33 -22.45
CA ASP A 222 8.51 -1.09 -23.55
C ASP A 222 10.04 -1.09 -23.48
N GLN A 223 10.65 0.00 -22.98
CA GLN A 223 12.12 0.13 -22.93
C GLN A 223 12.74 -0.32 -21.63
N TYR A 224 12.04 -0.11 -20.48
CA TYR A 224 12.63 -0.29 -19.16
C TYR A 224 12.10 -1.50 -18.37
N THR A 225 11.18 -2.31 -18.91
CA THR A 225 10.73 -3.55 -18.26
C THR A 225 11.54 -4.77 -18.64
N LYS A 226 12.54 -4.64 -19.49
CA LYS A 226 13.39 -5.75 -19.97
C LYS A 226 14.75 -5.83 -19.26
N GLU A 227 15.01 -4.91 -18.35
CA GLU A 227 16.20 -4.88 -17.48
C GLU A 227 15.80 -5.21 -16.03
#